data_b26408082ee2858dad9a973e1797e0fa
#
_entry.id   b26408082ee2858dad9a973e1797e0fa
#
_cell.length_a   1.000
_cell.length_b   1.000
_cell.length_c   1.000
_cell.angle_alpha   90.00
_cell.angle_beta   90.00
_cell.angle_gamma   90.00
#
_symmetry.space_group_name_H-M   'P 1'
#
loop_
_entity.id
_entity.type
_entity.pdbx_description
1 polymer ?
#
loop_
_entity_poly.entity_id
_entity_poly.type
_entity_poly.pdbx_seq_one_letter_code
_entity_poly.pdbx_strand_id
1 'polypeptide(L)'
;MGIPKIFDLPLGKTIAPLLVFAAVPYAQAQAQTCSAAGPPCVYSAKFICGVQSAVSGLRPPSEPPVKPGNYATAINIHNCHLDQTANITKTAVIANPENAPSLGRISSSRTISLPPGHAFEIDCSDIVTLFGTQTAPLPPFIKGFVELRAPPTGGNLPLLSVTGVYTAQQAVPGAAPGPVSIEVVPVQPFAGP
;
A
#
# COMPACT_ATOMS: atom_id res chain seq x y z
N MET A 1 79.27 6.30 27.01
CA MET A 1 78.15 6.31 26.07
C MET A 1 77.57 4.89 26.01
N GLY A 2 76.49 4.65 26.72
CA GLY A 2 75.84 3.33 26.80
C GLY A 2 74.58 3.28 25.96
N ILE A 3 74.46 2.26 25.14
CA ILE A 3 73.30 2.00 24.30
C ILE A 3 72.29 1.17 25.13
N PRO A 4 71.02 1.59 25.26
CA PRO A 4 70.04 0.79 25.99
C PRO A 4 69.53 -0.40 25.16
N LYS A 5 69.40 -1.56 25.85
CA LYS A 5 68.90 -2.83 25.33
C LYS A 5 67.39 -2.72 24.97
N ILE A 6 67.03 -3.17 23.79
CA ILE A 6 65.67 -3.32 23.31
C ILE A 6 65.01 -4.50 24.06
N PHE A 7 63.87 -4.21 24.70
CA PHE A 7 63.02 -5.20 25.37
C PHE A 7 62.30 -6.06 24.34
N ASP A 8 62.49 -7.39 24.42
CA ASP A 8 61.70 -8.38 23.72
C ASP A 8 60.28 -8.45 24.35
N LEU A 9 59.26 -8.11 23.57
CA LEU A 9 57.89 -8.33 23.92
C LEU A 9 57.44 -9.73 23.42
N PRO A 10 56.80 -10.55 24.28
CA PRO A 10 56.33 -11.88 23.85
C PRO A 10 55.10 -11.71 22.94
N LEU A 11 55.12 -12.39 21.78
CA LEU A 11 53.95 -12.55 20.89
C LEU A 11 52.78 -13.22 21.63
N GLY A 12 51.84 -12.46 22.08
CA GLY A 12 50.55 -12.94 22.58
C GLY A 12 49.72 -13.52 21.44
N LYS A 13 49.41 -14.80 21.53
CA LYS A 13 48.50 -15.52 20.63
C LYS A 13 47.08 -14.93 20.81
N THR A 14 46.68 -14.06 19.91
CA THR A 14 45.31 -13.54 19.86
C THR A 14 44.44 -14.66 19.27
N ILE A 15 43.65 -15.30 20.13
CA ILE A 15 42.57 -16.21 19.72
C ILE A 15 41.38 -15.29 19.30
N ALA A 16 41.17 -15.16 18.01
CA ALA A 16 40.00 -14.45 17.49
C ALA A 16 38.75 -15.30 17.78
N PRO A 17 37.71 -14.77 18.42
CA PRO A 17 36.44 -15.49 18.59
C PRO A 17 35.78 -15.65 17.23
N LEU A 18 35.53 -16.89 16.84
CA LEU A 18 34.75 -17.25 15.65
C LEU A 18 33.27 -16.90 15.95
N LEU A 19 32.82 -15.77 15.47
CA LEU A 19 31.39 -15.38 15.52
C LEU A 19 30.63 -16.25 14.51
N VAL A 20 30.01 -17.32 14.98
CA VAL A 20 29.05 -18.12 14.22
C VAL A 20 27.76 -17.33 14.12
N PHE A 21 27.54 -16.65 13.01
CA PHE A 21 26.22 -16.10 12.69
C PHE A 21 25.27 -17.25 12.38
N ALA A 22 24.42 -17.61 13.32
CA ALA A 22 23.27 -18.46 13.06
C ALA A 22 22.35 -17.69 12.08
N ALA A 23 22.28 -18.13 10.83
CA ALA A 23 21.32 -17.66 9.86
C ALA A 23 19.94 -18.05 10.36
N VAL A 24 19.19 -17.09 10.92
CA VAL A 24 17.77 -17.26 11.24
C VAL A 24 17.06 -17.39 9.89
N PRO A 25 16.41 -18.53 9.57
CA PRO A 25 15.63 -18.62 8.36
C PRO A 25 14.47 -17.61 8.49
N TYR A 26 14.51 -16.53 7.74
CA TYR A 26 13.35 -15.69 7.53
C TYR A 26 12.30 -16.59 6.87
N ALA A 27 11.28 -16.98 7.62
CA ALA A 27 10.09 -17.59 7.05
C ALA A 27 9.49 -16.52 6.11
N GLN A 28 9.80 -16.64 4.82
CA GLN A 28 9.10 -15.88 3.80
C GLN A 28 7.65 -16.32 3.89
N ALA A 29 6.77 -15.44 4.38
CA ALA A 29 5.35 -15.63 4.25
C ALA A 29 5.10 -15.85 2.76
N GLN A 30 4.81 -17.09 2.37
CA GLN A 30 4.46 -17.43 1.00
C GLN A 30 3.17 -16.69 0.72
N ALA A 31 3.25 -15.62 -0.05
CA ALA A 31 2.07 -14.99 -0.62
C ALA A 31 1.32 -16.12 -1.34
N GLN A 32 0.10 -16.42 -0.91
CA GLN A 32 -0.73 -17.43 -1.58
C GLN A 32 -0.92 -16.96 -3.01
N THR A 33 -0.26 -17.62 -3.94
CA THR A 33 -0.37 -17.30 -5.35
C THR A 33 -1.77 -17.67 -5.84
N CYS A 34 -2.39 -16.79 -6.60
CA CYS A 34 -3.65 -17.09 -7.28
C CYS A 34 -3.53 -18.39 -8.08
N SER A 35 -4.61 -19.17 -8.14
CA SER A 35 -4.68 -20.43 -8.88
C SER A 35 -5.87 -20.42 -9.82
N ALA A 36 -5.71 -20.97 -11.02
CA ALA A 36 -6.78 -21.05 -12.02
C ALA A 36 -7.99 -21.86 -11.56
N ALA A 37 -7.77 -22.84 -10.67
CA ALA A 37 -8.83 -23.65 -10.04
C ALA A 37 -9.19 -23.16 -8.63
N GLY A 38 -8.63 -22.03 -8.21
CA GLY A 38 -8.78 -21.49 -6.87
C GLY A 38 -9.79 -20.36 -6.76
N PRO A 39 -9.83 -19.74 -5.56
CA PRO A 39 -10.65 -18.56 -5.33
C PRO A 39 -10.17 -17.38 -6.20
N PRO A 40 -10.98 -16.29 -6.28
CA PRO A 40 -10.61 -15.09 -7.01
C PRO A 40 -9.26 -14.52 -6.57
N CYS A 41 -8.49 -13.97 -7.51
CA CYS A 41 -7.36 -13.12 -7.18
C CYS A 41 -7.86 -11.83 -6.57
N VAL A 42 -7.28 -11.44 -5.45
CA VAL A 42 -7.60 -10.18 -4.76
C VAL A 42 -6.38 -9.26 -4.80
N TYR A 43 -6.61 -8.03 -5.22
CA TYR A 43 -5.62 -6.94 -5.15
C TYR A 43 -6.13 -5.93 -4.13
N SER A 44 -5.34 -5.60 -3.12
CA SER A 44 -5.71 -4.62 -2.11
C SER A 44 -4.83 -3.38 -2.26
N ALA A 45 -5.36 -2.37 -2.95
CA ALA A 45 -4.68 -1.11 -3.19
C ALA A 45 -5.06 -0.10 -2.11
N LYS A 46 -4.07 0.47 -1.41
CA LYS A 46 -4.31 1.55 -0.46
C LYS A 46 -4.83 2.80 -1.18
N PHE A 47 -5.65 3.62 -0.52
CA PHE A 47 -5.96 4.96 -0.99
C PHE A 47 -5.85 6.00 0.14
N ILE A 48 -5.56 7.23 -0.26
CA ILE A 48 -5.55 8.43 0.58
C ILE A 48 -6.14 9.55 -0.28
N CYS A 49 -7.26 10.12 0.14
CA CYS A 49 -8.00 11.10 -0.65
C CYS A 49 -8.45 12.28 0.20
N GLY A 50 -8.34 13.48 -0.36
CA GLY A 50 -8.91 14.69 0.21
C GLY A 50 -7.90 15.56 0.98
N VAL A 51 -8.42 16.44 1.83
CA VAL A 51 -7.66 17.46 2.53
C VAL A 51 -7.52 17.10 4.01
N GLN A 52 -6.29 16.79 4.42
CA GLN A 52 -5.96 16.65 5.84
C GLN A 52 -5.61 18.03 6.40
N SER A 53 -6.49 18.56 7.23
CA SER A 53 -6.26 19.84 7.91
C SER A 53 -5.22 19.71 9.03
N ALA A 54 -4.49 20.80 9.31
CA ALA A 54 -3.70 20.90 10.51
C ALA A 54 -4.64 20.96 11.71
N VAL A 55 -4.60 19.95 12.58
CA VAL A 55 -5.35 19.98 13.83
C VAL A 55 -4.45 20.59 14.90
N SER A 56 -4.75 21.82 15.29
CA SER A 56 -4.07 22.47 16.41
C SER A 56 -4.40 21.73 17.72
N GLY A 57 -3.40 21.38 18.50
CA GLY A 57 -3.59 20.82 19.84
C GLY A 57 -3.59 19.29 19.95
N LEU A 58 -3.33 18.55 18.89
CA LEU A 58 -3.04 17.13 19.04
C LEU A 58 -1.71 16.96 19.77
N ARG A 59 -1.76 16.40 20.98
CA ARG A 59 -0.59 15.74 21.55
C ARG A 59 -0.17 14.67 20.55
N PRO A 60 1.12 14.48 20.27
CA PRO A 60 1.55 13.48 19.32
C PRO A 60 0.92 12.14 19.75
N PRO A 61 0.05 11.55 18.90
CA PRO A 61 -0.36 10.18 19.09
C PRO A 61 0.87 9.29 18.91
N SER A 62 0.80 8.08 19.39
CA SER A 62 1.83 7.06 19.19
C SER A 62 2.14 6.77 17.72
N GLU A 63 1.21 7.11 16.81
CA GLU A 63 1.43 7.05 15.36
C GLU A 63 1.68 8.45 14.79
N PRO A 64 2.67 8.63 13.89
CA PRO A 64 2.82 9.90 13.19
C PRO A 64 1.56 10.15 12.37
N PRO A 65 0.85 11.25 12.61
CA PRO A 65 -0.33 11.59 11.83
C PRO A 65 0.09 11.81 10.37
N VAL A 66 -0.81 11.52 9.44
CA VAL A 66 -0.64 11.96 8.05
C VAL A 66 -0.50 13.48 8.09
N LYS A 67 0.57 14.00 7.50
CA LYS A 67 0.87 15.43 7.53
C LYS A 67 -0.29 16.24 6.93
N PRO A 68 -0.53 17.48 7.39
CA PRO A 68 -1.49 18.36 6.75
C PRO A 68 -1.16 18.57 5.27
N GLY A 69 -2.17 18.45 4.40
CA GLY A 69 -1.95 18.54 2.96
C GLY A 69 -3.14 18.07 2.15
N ASN A 70 -2.97 18.18 0.84
CA ASN A 70 -3.89 17.63 -0.17
C ASN A 70 -3.35 16.27 -0.62
N TYR A 71 -4.23 15.28 -0.67
CA TYR A 71 -3.89 13.92 -1.05
C TYR A 71 -4.81 13.43 -2.14
N ALA A 72 -4.23 12.76 -3.12
CA ALA A 72 -4.97 12.07 -4.16
C ALA A 72 -4.35 10.69 -4.44
N THR A 73 -5.21 9.77 -4.87
CA THR A 73 -4.83 8.43 -5.30
C THR A 73 -5.46 8.14 -6.64
N ALA A 74 -4.69 7.52 -7.52
CA ALA A 74 -5.15 6.88 -8.74
C ALA A 74 -4.70 5.42 -8.71
N ILE A 75 -5.63 4.47 -8.92
CA ILE A 75 -5.34 3.05 -9.02
C ILE A 75 -5.55 2.67 -10.48
N ASN A 76 -4.45 2.35 -11.17
CA ASN A 76 -4.47 1.96 -12.56
C ASN A 76 -4.54 0.44 -12.67
N ILE A 77 -5.47 -0.06 -13.47
CA ILE A 77 -5.70 -1.47 -13.71
C ILE A 77 -5.62 -1.72 -15.21
N HIS A 78 -4.70 -2.59 -15.62
CA HIS A 78 -4.54 -3.00 -17.01
C HIS A 78 -4.75 -4.50 -17.15
N ASN A 79 -5.59 -4.91 -18.09
CA ASN A 79 -5.76 -6.30 -18.46
C ASN A 79 -4.68 -6.68 -19.49
N CYS A 80 -3.70 -7.45 -19.04
CA CYS A 80 -2.56 -7.87 -19.87
C CYS A 80 -2.86 -9.09 -20.76
N HIS A 81 -4.07 -9.68 -20.68
CA HIS A 81 -4.47 -10.72 -21.63
C HIS A 81 -4.59 -10.16 -23.05
N LEU A 82 -4.30 -11.01 -24.03
CA LEU A 82 -4.44 -10.67 -25.44
C LEU A 82 -5.83 -10.99 -25.99
N ASP A 83 -6.57 -11.91 -25.33
CA ASP A 83 -7.80 -12.51 -25.85
C ASP A 83 -8.92 -12.68 -24.83
N GLN A 84 -8.65 -12.40 -23.53
CA GLN A 84 -9.63 -12.64 -22.47
C GLN A 84 -10.06 -11.36 -21.77
N THR A 85 -11.38 -11.20 -21.64
CA THR A 85 -11.98 -10.14 -20.82
C THR A 85 -11.88 -10.51 -19.34
N ALA A 86 -11.42 -9.60 -18.51
CA ALA A 86 -11.38 -9.73 -17.06
C ALA A 86 -12.63 -9.08 -16.45
N ASN A 87 -13.37 -9.84 -15.61
CA ASN A 87 -14.47 -9.29 -14.81
C ASN A 87 -13.93 -8.94 -13.43
N ILE A 88 -13.95 -7.66 -13.09
CA ILE A 88 -13.32 -7.14 -11.87
C ILE A 88 -14.39 -6.54 -10.99
N THR A 89 -14.55 -7.07 -9.77
CA THR A 89 -15.43 -6.49 -8.76
C THR A 89 -14.60 -5.62 -7.83
N LYS A 90 -14.95 -4.34 -7.72
CA LYS A 90 -14.29 -3.36 -6.85
C LYS A 90 -15.16 -3.02 -5.64
N THR A 91 -14.53 -2.90 -4.47
CA THR A 91 -15.13 -2.51 -3.19
C THR A 91 -14.15 -1.63 -2.45
N ALA A 92 -14.60 -0.50 -1.90
CA ALA A 92 -13.76 0.37 -1.08
C ALA A 92 -14.06 0.19 0.41
N VAL A 93 -12.99 0.20 1.23
CA VAL A 93 -13.07 0.06 2.69
C VAL A 93 -12.31 1.22 3.33
N ILE A 94 -13.00 2.03 4.14
CA ILE A 94 -12.36 3.10 4.90
C ILE A 94 -11.63 2.51 6.10
N ALA A 95 -10.40 2.94 6.33
CA ALA A 95 -9.63 2.60 7.53
C ALA A 95 -9.76 3.72 8.55
N ASN A 96 -10.57 3.50 9.59
CA ASN A 96 -10.64 4.38 10.74
C ASN A 96 -9.47 4.13 11.70
N PRO A 97 -9.07 5.13 12.52
CA PRO A 97 -8.14 4.89 13.63
C PRO A 97 -8.65 3.80 14.58
N GLU A 98 -7.74 3.07 15.22
CA GLU A 98 -8.09 1.98 16.14
C GLU A 98 -8.99 2.43 17.31
N ASN A 99 -8.79 3.66 17.80
CA ASN A 99 -9.57 4.26 18.88
C ASN A 99 -10.86 4.97 18.40
N ALA A 100 -11.22 4.84 17.11
CA ALA A 100 -12.47 5.39 16.61
C ALA A 100 -13.67 4.61 17.21
N PRO A 101 -14.82 5.30 17.42
CA PRO A 101 -16.00 4.67 18.02
C PRO A 101 -16.66 3.59 17.14
N SER A 102 -16.26 3.53 15.87
CA SER A 102 -16.76 2.54 14.89
C SER A 102 -15.69 2.13 13.90
N LEU A 103 -15.84 0.91 13.38
CA LEU A 103 -15.05 0.46 12.24
C LEU A 103 -15.32 1.33 11.00
N GLY A 104 -14.36 1.33 10.07
CA GLY A 104 -14.51 2.04 8.82
C GLY A 104 -15.64 1.46 7.96
N ARG A 105 -16.26 2.32 7.16
CA ARG A 105 -17.36 1.93 6.27
C ARG A 105 -16.84 1.09 5.11
N ILE A 106 -17.69 0.16 4.66
CA ILE A 106 -17.50 -0.62 3.43
C ILE A 106 -18.48 -0.08 2.39
N SER A 107 -18.01 0.16 1.17
CA SER A 107 -18.85 0.61 0.06
C SER A 107 -19.71 -0.52 -0.51
N SER A 108 -20.65 -0.18 -1.39
CA SER A 108 -21.22 -1.14 -2.32
C SER A 108 -20.15 -1.68 -3.27
N SER A 109 -20.35 -2.92 -3.74
CA SER A 109 -19.50 -3.51 -4.76
C SER A 109 -19.97 -3.13 -6.16
N ARG A 110 -19.03 -2.92 -7.09
CA ARG A 110 -19.32 -2.65 -8.50
C ARG A 110 -18.44 -3.51 -9.40
N THR A 111 -19.05 -4.20 -10.37
CA THR A 111 -18.31 -5.01 -11.34
C THR A 111 -18.09 -4.26 -12.64
N ILE A 112 -16.89 -4.40 -13.21
CA ILE A 112 -16.46 -3.87 -14.48
C ILE A 112 -15.95 -5.01 -15.33
N SER A 113 -16.37 -5.08 -16.60
CA SER A 113 -15.81 -5.94 -17.64
C SER A 113 -14.69 -5.18 -18.35
N LEU A 114 -13.45 -5.66 -18.24
CA LEU A 114 -12.27 -5.05 -18.84
C LEU A 114 -11.78 -5.89 -20.01
N PRO A 115 -11.94 -5.42 -21.27
CA PRO A 115 -11.50 -6.15 -22.45
C PRO A 115 -9.99 -6.39 -22.49
N PRO A 116 -9.50 -7.31 -23.32
CA PRO A 116 -8.07 -7.57 -23.50
C PRO A 116 -7.33 -6.32 -23.90
N GLY A 117 -6.15 -6.06 -23.32
CA GLY A 117 -5.29 -4.93 -23.62
C GLY A 117 -5.84 -3.56 -23.19
N HIS A 118 -7.00 -3.50 -22.53
CA HIS A 118 -7.58 -2.25 -22.04
C HIS A 118 -7.19 -1.97 -20.61
N ALA A 119 -7.24 -0.70 -20.24
CA ALA A 119 -7.00 -0.24 -18.88
C ALA A 119 -8.09 0.72 -18.42
N PHE A 120 -8.26 0.84 -17.11
CA PHE A 120 -9.05 1.89 -16.48
C PHE A 120 -8.37 2.37 -15.19
N GLU A 121 -8.80 3.53 -14.73
CA GLU A 121 -8.33 4.15 -13.50
C GLU A 121 -9.47 4.22 -12.49
N ILE A 122 -9.14 4.12 -11.22
CA ILE A 122 -10.01 4.42 -10.08
C ILE A 122 -9.35 5.57 -9.32
N ASP A 123 -9.90 6.74 -9.41
CA ASP A 123 -9.44 7.92 -8.69
C ASP A 123 -10.23 8.18 -7.39
N CYS A 124 -9.92 9.27 -6.69
CA CYS A 124 -10.60 9.65 -5.46
C CYS A 124 -12.10 9.90 -5.66
N SER A 125 -12.52 10.42 -6.82
CA SER A 125 -13.92 10.68 -7.13
C SER A 125 -14.70 9.40 -7.34
N ASP A 126 -14.09 8.41 -8.00
CA ASP A 126 -14.63 7.07 -8.16
C ASP A 126 -14.80 6.36 -6.81
N ILE A 127 -13.77 6.46 -5.95
CA ILE A 127 -13.80 5.89 -4.59
C ILE A 127 -14.96 6.49 -3.79
N VAL A 128 -15.12 7.80 -3.79
CA VAL A 128 -16.24 8.48 -3.13
C VAL A 128 -17.59 8.01 -3.68
N THR A 129 -17.69 7.85 -5.00
CA THR A 129 -18.91 7.40 -5.69
C THR A 129 -19.30 5.96 -5.31
N LEU A 130 -18.34 5.09 -4.98
CA LEU A 130 -18.65 3.74 -4.48
C LEU A 130 -19.43 3.74 -3.18
N PHE A 131 -19.24 4.75 -2.32
CA PHE A 131 -20.00 4.88 -1.07
C PHE A 131 -21.42 5.42 -1.30
N GLY A 132 -21.71 5.99 -2.49
CA GLY A 132 -23.05 6.46 -2.87
C GLY A 132 -23.63 7.52 -1.93
N THR A 133 -24.96 7.58 -1.91
CA THR A 133 -25.72 8.47 -1.02
C THR A 133 -25.98 7.82 0.34
N GLN A 134 -24.95 7.24 0.97
CA GLN A 134 -25.09 6.71 2.33
C GLN A 134 -25.51 7.82 3.29
N THR A 135 -26.26 7.46 4.32
CA THR A 135 -26.95 8.37 5.26
C THR A 135 -26.07 9.42 5.95
N ALA A 136 -24.76 9.23 5.95
CA ALA A 136 -23.80 10.21 6.47
C ALA A 136 -22.77 10.57 5.37
N PRO A 137 -22.49 11.87 5.17
CA PRO A 137 -21.47 12.30 4.23
C PRO A 137 -20.09 11.74 4.61
N LEU A 138 -19.22 11.56 3.62
CA LEU A 138 -17.83 11.23 3.88
C LEU A 138 -17.10 12.44 4.47
N PRO A 139 -16.14 12.22 5.39
CA PRO A 139 -15.27 13.30 5.85
C PRO A 139 -14.43 13.85 4.69
N PRO A 140 -13.91 15.10 4.79
CA PRO A 140 -13.11 15.73 3.75
C PRO A 140 -11.77 15.03 3.49
N PHE A 141 -11.36 14.16 4.38
CA PHE A 141 -10.17 13.31 4.28
C PHE A 141 -10.53 11.87 4.59
N ILE A 142 -10.25 10.98 3.65
CA ILE A 142 -10.47 9.54 3.79
C ILE A 142 -9.21 8.77 3.41
N LYS A 143 -8.99 7.63 4.08
CA LYS A 143 -7.94 6.66 3.76
C LYS A 143 -8.49 5.26 3.92
N GLY A 144 -7.93 4.32 3.20
CA GLY A 144 -8.40 2.93 3.25
C GLY A 144 -7.83 2.08 2.14
N PHE A 145 -8.64 1.13 1.70
CA PHE A 145 -8.26 0.18 0.67
C PHE A 145 -9.36 0.06 -0.39
N VAL A 146 -8.96 -0.09 -1.65
CA VAL A 146 -9.82 -0.60 -2.71
C VAL A 146 -9.43 -2.05 -2.93
N GLU A 147 -10.37 -2.96 -2.70
CA GLU A 147 -10.24 -4.37 -3.02
C GLU A 147 -10.77 -4.62 -4.43
N LEU A 148 -9.94 -5.24 -5.26
CA LEU A 148 -10.28 -5.67 -6.60
C LEU A 148 -10.28 -7.19 -6.61
N ARG A 149 -11.43 -7.80 -6.88
CA ARG A 149 -11.59 -9.26 -6.98
C ARG A 149 -11.78 -9.62 -8.43
N ALA A 150 -10.87 -10.46 -8.96
CA ALA A 150 -10.89 -10.93 -10.32
C ALA A 150 -10.91 -12.48 -10.33
N PRO A 151 -12.07 -13.10 -10.60
CA PRO A 151 -12.17 -14.55 -10.69
C PRO A 151 -11.42 -15.07 -11.92
N PRO A 152 -10.93 -16.31 -11.90
CA PRO A 152 -10.46 -17.00 -13.09
C PRO A 152 -11.55 -17.05 -14.17
N THR A 153 -11.16 -16.88 -15.42
CA THR A 153 -12.08 -16.94 -16.56
C THR A 153 -11.62 -18.03 -17.53
N GLY A 154 -12.50 -18.96 -17.86
CA GLY A 154 -12.18 -20.07 -18.78
C GLY A 154 -11.02 -20.95 -18.28
N GLY A 155 -10.82 -21.08 -16.97
CA GLY A 155 -9.72 -21.86 -16.40
C GLY A 155 -8.36 -21.12 -16.41
N ASN A 156 -8.33 -19.85 -16.79
CA ASN A 156 -7.12 -19.01 -16.79
C ASN A 156 -7.17 -17.98 -15.67
N LEU A 157 -5.99 -17.68 -15.11
CA LEU A 157 -5.82 -16.61 -14.14
C LEU A 157 -5.99 -15.24 -14.80
N PRO A 158 -6.60 -14.25 -14.10
CA PRO A 158 -6.59 -12.90 -14.58
C PRO A 158 -5.15 -12.35 -14.59
N LEU A 159 -4.67 -11.91 -15.76
CA LEU A 159 -3.39 -11.24 -15.92
C LEU A 159 -3.60 -9.72 -15.77
N LEU A 160 -3.76 -9.26 -14.55
CA LEU A 160 -3.91 -7.84 -14.26
C LEU A 160 -2.61 -7.24 -13.77
N SER A 161 -2.22 -6.11 -14.35
CA SER A 161 -1.25 -5.20 -13.77
C SER A 161 -2.00 -4.14 -12.98
N VAL A 162 -1.76 -4.06 -11.68
CA VAL A 162 -2.40 -3.09 -10.79
C VAL A 162 -1.33 -2.22 -10.15
N THR A 163 -1.50 -0.89 -10.24
CA THR A 163 -0.54 0.07 -9.72
C THR A 163 -1.27 1.19 -8.99
N GLY A 164 -0.89 1.46 -7.75
CA GLY A 164 -1.33 2.64 -7.01
C GLY A 164 -0.39 3.82 -7.24
N VAL A 165 -0.94 4.98 -7.59
CA VAL A 165 -0.23 6.25 -7.70
C VAL A 165 -0.75 7.17 -6.61
N TYR A 166 0.15 7.61 -5.74
CA TYR A 166 -0.17 8.47 -4.60
C TYR A 166 0.45 9.84 -4.82
N THR A 167 -0.35 10.88 -4.70
CA THR A 167 0.14 12.25 -4.74
C THR A 167 -0.14 12.96 -3.43
N ALA A 168 0.83 13.72 -2.94
CA ALA A 168 0.71 14.53 -1.76
C ALA A 168 1.28 15.92 -2.01
N GLN A 169 0.53 16.95 -1.63
CA GLN A 169 0.97 18.33 -1.67
C GLN A 169 0.79 18.95 -0.29
N GLN A 170 1.87 19.38 0.32
CA GLN A 170 1.80 20.02 1.62
C GLN A 170 1.01 21.32 1.54
N ALA A 171 0.02 21.47 2.43
CA ALA A 171 -0.70 22.73 2.63
C ALA A 171 -0.14 23.44 3.86
N VAL A 172 0.48 24.60 3.65
CA VAL A 172 0.93 25.49 4.72
C VAL A 172 0.00 26.69 4.73
N PRO A 173 -0.76 26.94 5.81
CA PRO A 173 -1.63 28.11 5.89
C PRO A 173 -0.87 29.41 5.63
N GLY A 174 -1.34 30.22 4.68
CA GLY A 174 -0.73 31.53 4.34
C GLY A 174 0.55 31.48 3.50
N ALA A 175 1.00 30.31 3.09
CA ALA A 175 2.15 30.14 2.18
C ALA A 175 1.72 29.60 0.80
N ALA A 176 2.59 29.76 -0.19
CA ALA A 176 2.40 29.10 -1.48
C ALA A 176 2.34 27.57 -1.30
N PRO A 177 1.59 26.83 -2.15
CA PRO A 177 1.57 25.38 -2.10
C PRO A 177 2.97 24.78 -2.15
N GLY A 178 3.24 23.84 -1.27
CA GLY A 178 4.51 23.11 -1.25
C GLY A 178 4.69 22.21 -2.49
N PRO A 179 5.86 21.58 -2.64
CA PRO A 179 6.12 20.67 -3.73
C PRO A 179 5.16 19.48 -3.71
N VAL A 180 4.84 18.94 -4.88
CA VAL A 180 4.06 17.71 -5.03
C VAL A 180 5.01 16.52 -4.89
N SER A 181 4.66 15.58 -4.02
CA SER A 181 5.31 14.28 -3.92
C SER A 181 4.46 13.24 -4.67
N ILE A 182 5.09 12.38 -5.46
CA ILE A 182 4.43 11.31 -6.21
C ILE A 182 5.12 10.00 -5.84
N GLU A 183 4.34 8.99 -5.49
CA GLU A 183 4.80 7.63 -5.23
C GLU A 183 3.99 6.66 -6.11
N VAL A 184 4.69 5.70 -6.73
CA VAL A 184 4.07 4.65 -7.56
C VAL A 184 4.39 3.29 -6.97
N VAL A 185 3.34 2.54 -6.61
CA VAL A 185 3.47 1.26 -5.92
C VAL A 185 2.74 0.15 -6.69
N PRO A 186 3.44 -0.93 -7.10
CA PRO A 186 2.78 -2.09 -7.67
C PRO A 186 1.98 -2.82 -6.58
N VAL A 187 0.77 -3.27 -6.92
CA VAL A 187 -0.12 -4.02 -6.02
C VAL A 187 -0.08 -5.49 -6.40
N GLN A 188 0.43 -6.32 -5.49
CA GLN A 188 0.52 -7.76 -5.71
C GLN A 188 -0.81 -8.46 -5.40
N PRO A 189 -1.21 -9.45 -6.22
CA PRO A 189 -2.39 -10.25 -5.95
C PRO A 189 -2.12 -11.29 -4.85
N PHE A 190 -3.19 -11.68 -4.16
CA PHE A 190 -3.21 -12.83 -3.28
C PHE A 190 -4.50 -13.64 -3.51
N ALA A 191 -4.50 -14.91 -3.12
CA ALA A 191 -5.70 -15.75 -3.20
C ALA A 191 -6.74 -15.23 -2.18
N GLY A 192 -7.92 -14.86 -2.65
CA GLY A 192 -9.03 -14.45 -1.78
C GLY A 192 -9.58 -15.63 -0.95
N PRO A 193 -10.35 -15.35 0.07
CA PRO A 193 -11.13 -16.35 0.79
C PRO A 193 -12.30 -16.88 -0.05
#